data_349ec15281e078a568ee7788f7df4c7a
#
_entry.id   349ec15281e078a568ee7788f7df4c7a
#
_cell.length_a   1.000
_cell.length_b   1.000
_cell.length_c   1.000
_cell.angle_alpha   90.00
_cell.angle_beta   90.00
_cell.angle_gamma   90.00
#
_symmetry.space_group_name_H-M   'P 1'
#
loop_
_entity.id
_entity.type
_entity.pdbx_description
1 polymer ?
#
loop_
_entity_poly.entity_id
_entity_poly.type
_entity_poly.pdbx_seq_one_letter_code
_entity_poly.pdbx_strand_id
1 'polypeptide(L)'
;MSNLSDALQLKSAHSQLPVTAYFDEALLEREIETLFKKGPRYVGHELMVPEAGDYFALPSEKEGRVLVRNQTNQIELLSNVCRHRQAIMLNGRGHTQNIVCPLHRWTYDLEGELLGAPHFPEKPCLNLGKSPLQNWQGLLFEAEGRNVARDLANLGTKHHFDFSEYHFDHIEVHECDYNWKTFIEVYLEDYHVVPFHPGLGSFVSCDDLKWEFGDWYSVQTVGVHNALAKPGSATYQKWHEQVLKFRNGVPPEFGAIWMVYYPGLMIEWYPHVLVVSWLIPRGPQKTTNIVEFYYPEEIALFEREFVEAERAAYMETAVEDDEIAMRMDAGRRALMARGESQVGPYQSPMEDGMQHFHEFLRRHLGDI
;
A
#
# COMPACT_ATOMS: atom_id res chain seq x y z
N MET A 1 11.22 42.17 11.86
CA MET A 1 10.41 42.51 10.65
C MET A 1 10.43 41.27 9.77
N SER A 2 9.36 40.48 9.80
CA SER A 2 9.20 39.36 8.89
C SER A 2 9.09 39.92 7.47
N ASN A 3 9.92 39.44 6.60
CA ASN A 3 10.02 39.92 5.23
C ASN A 3 8.73 39.54 4.50
N LEU A 4 8.03 40.48 3.88
CA LEU A 4 6.79 40.22 3.12
C LEU A 4 7.02 39.22 1.99
N SER A 5 8.28 39.10 1.49
CA SER A 5 8.68 38.07 0.52
C SER A 5 8.63 36.66 1.09
N ASP A 6 8.96 36.45 2.37
CA ASP A 6 8.91 35.16 3.03
C ASP A 6 7.44 34.71 3.25
N ALA A 7 6.57 35.71 3.57
CA ALA A 7 5.13 35.44 3.70
C ALA A 7 4.45 35.16 2.34
N LEU A 8 4.94 35.76 1.25
CA LEU A 8 4.46 35.46 -0.11
C LEU A 8 5.00 34.11 -0.64
N GLN A 9 6.24 33.76 -0.32
CA GLN A 9 6.78 32.43 -0.62
C GLN A 9 6.06 31.33 0.18
N LEU A 10 5.78 31.55 1.46
CA LEU A 10 4.95 30.66 2.26
C LEU A 10 3.54 30.48 1.67
N LYS A 11 2.90 31.57 1.19
CA LYS A 11 1.58 31.46 0.54
C LYS A 11 1.60 30.69 -0.78
N SER A 12 2.64 30.80 -1.59
CA SER A 12 2.78 30.04 -2.83
C SER A 12 3.18 28.58 -2.60
N ALA A 13 3.92 28.28 -1.52
CA ALA A 13 4.25 26.93 -1.11
C ALA A 13 3.08 26.14 -0.50
N HIS A 14 2.00 26.83 -0.10
CA HIS A 14 0.83 26.25 0.57
C HIS A 14 -0.40 26.08 -0.33
N SER A 15 -0.25 26.03 -1.64
CA SER A 15 -1.35 25.73 -2.56
C SER A 15 -1.39 24.26 -2.94
N GLN A 16 -2.59 23.73 -3.19
CA GLN A 16 -2.77 22.40 -3.76
C GLN A 16 -2.13 22.30 -5.16
N LEU A 17 -2.02 21.08 -5.70
CA LEU A 17 -1.49 20.87 -7.05
C LEU A 17 -2.41 21.49 -8.11
N PRO A 18 -1.87 21.98 -9.24
CA PRO A 18 -2.68 22.48 -10.34
C PRO A 18 -3.53 21.35 -10.93
N VAL A 19 -4.74 21.65 -11.39
CA VAL A 19 -5.69 20.66 -11.91
C VAL A 19 -5.13 19.84 -13.07
N THR A 20 -4.22 20.40 -13.86
CA THR A 20 -3.53 19.71 -14.96
C THR A 20 -2.67 18.53 -14.47
N ALA A 21 -2.14 18.59 -13.27
CA ALA A 21 -1.26 17.55 -12.71
C ALA A 21 -1.92 16.16 -12.62
N TYR A 22 -3.24 16.09 -12.63
CA TYR A 22 -3.98 14.82 -12.54
C TYR A 22 -4.30 14.18 -13.89
N PHE A 23 -4.03 14.89 -15.00
CA PHE A 23 -4.40 14.45 -16.37
C PHE A 23 -3.23 14.40 -17.33
N ASP A 24 -2.08 14.95 -16.95
CA ASP A 24 -0.90 15.08 -17.81
C ASP A 24 -0.16 13.73 -17.89
N GLU A 25 -0.12 13.14 -19.08
CA GLU A 25 0.58 11.87 -19.36
C GLU A 25 2.10 12.01 -19.19
N ALA A 26 2.67 13.13 -19.60
CA ALA A 26 4.12 13.36 -19.51
C ALA A 26 4.56 13.54 -18.05
N LEU A 27 3.72 14.18 -17.22
CA LEU A 27 3.96 14.25 -15.78
C LEU A 27 3.87 12.85 -15.16
N LEU A 28 2.86 12.05 -15.52
CA LEU A 28 2.74 10.67 -15.00
C LEU A 28 3.95 9.81 -15.39
N GLU A 29 4.44 9.90 -16.60
CA GLU A 29 5.67 9.19 -17.01
C GLU A 29 6.86 9.61 -16.13
N ARG A 30 7.00 10.92 -15.87
CA ARG A 30 8.05 11.44 -14.97
C ARG A 30 7.87 10.97 -13.54
N GLU A 31 6.64 10.91 -13.03
CA GLU A 31 6.30 10.36 -11.70
C GLU A 31 6.72 8.88 -11.61
N ILE A 32 6.37 8.07 -12.60
CA ILE A 32 6.73 6.65 -12.65
C ILE A 32 8.26 6.47 -12.65
N GLU A 33 8.99 7.20 -13.51
CA GLU A 33 10.44 7.09 -13.61
C GLU A 33 11.16 7.58 -12.35
N THR A 34 10.66 8.63 -11.71
CA THR A 34 11.35 9.31 -10.61
C THR A 34 10.94 8.80 -9.23
N LEU A 35 9.64 8.51 -9.04
CA LEU A 35 9.10 8.16 -7.74
C LEU A 35 8.88 6.65 -7.59
N PHE A 36 8.24 6.00 -8.56
CA PHE A 36 7.92 4.57 -8.44
C PHE A 36 9.11 3.67 -8.74
N LYS A 37 9.83 3.90 -9.85
CA LYS A 37 11.00 3.07 -10.22
C LYS A 37 12.21 3.31 -9.33
N LYS A 38 12.41 4.53 -8.82
CA LYS A 38 13.52 4.90 -7.93
C LYS A 38 13.11 4.97 -6.46
N GLY A 39 11.84 4.78 -6.16
CA GLY A 39 11.26 4.76 -4.83
C GLY A 39 11.42 3.41 -4.11
N PRO A 40 10.69 3.21 -3.04
CA PRO A 40 10.55 1.90 -2.43
C PRO A 40 9.81 0.98 -3.41
N ARG A 41 10.45 -0.12 -3.76
CA ARG A 41 9.92 -1.09 -4.71
C ARG A 41 9.41 -2.29 -3.92
N TYR A 42 8.27 -2.11 -3.29
CA TYR A 42 7.60 -3.15 -2.51
C TYR A 42 7.15 -4.30 -3.42
N VAL A 43 7.34 -5.53 -2.96
CA VAL A 43 7.00 -6.74 -3.72
C VAL A 43 6.15 -7.74 -2.95
N GLY A 44 5.95 -7.55 -1.65
CA GLY A 44 5.15 -8.42 -0.79
C GLY A 44 5.74 -8.57 0.60
N HIS A 45 5.15 -9.44 1.39
CA HIS A 45 5.55 -9.69 2.77
C HIS A 45 6.06 -11.13 2.97
N GLU A 46 7.02 -11.33 3.87
CA GLU A 46 7.59 -12.67 4.15
C GLU A 46 6.55 -13.69 4.64
N LEU A 47 5.45 -13.24 5.25
CA LEU A 47 4.33 -14.09 5.67
C LEU A 47 3.51 -14.67 4.51
N MET A 48 3.73 -14.21 3.27
CA MET A 48 3.13 -14.83 2.08
C MET A 48 3.76 -16.18 1.75
N VAL A 49 4.99 -16.40 2.23
CA VAL A 49 5.79 -17.62 2.04
C VAL A 49 6.40 -18.07 3.38
N PRO A 50 5.58 -18.46 4.38
CA PRO A 50 6.03 -18.69 5.75
C PRO A 50 6.99 -19.87 5.89
N GLU A 51 6.85 -20.94 5.08
CA GLU A 51 7.62 -22.17 5.22
C GLU A 51 8.54 -22.44 4.04
N ALA A 52 9.67 -23.12 4.28
CA ALA A 52 10.57 -23.55 3.21
C ALA A 52 9.84 -24.39 2.15
N GLY A 53 9.91 -23.99 0.91
CA GLY A 53 9.15 -24.57 -0.20
C GLY A 53 7.90 -23.80 -0.59
N ASP A 54 7.47 -22.83 0.22
CA ASP A 54 6.33 -22.00 -0.12
C ASP A 54 6.66 -21.02 -1.25
N TYR A 55 5.65 -20.75 -2.07
CA TYR A 55 5.74 -19.74 -3.11
C TYR A 55 4.47 -18.89 -3.19
N PHE A 56 4.66 -17.65 -3.65
CA PHE A 56 3.59 -16.71 -3.95
C PHE A 56 3.88 -16.02 -5.29
N ALA A 57 3.10 -16.36 -6.34
CA ALA A 57 3.20 -15.71 -7.65
C ALA A 57 2.55 -14.32 -7.57
N LEU A 58 3.29 -13.29 -7.96
CA LEU A 58 2.84 -11.90 -7.85
C LEU A 58 1.86 -11.57 -8.99
N PRO A 59 0.54 -11.48 -8.72
CA PRO A 59 -0.47 -11.48 -9.78
C PRO A 59 -0.59 -10.14 -10.48
N SER A 60 -0.20 -9.07 -9.82
CA SER A 60 -0.58 -7.71 -10.23
C SER A 60 0.53 -6.94 -10.93
N GLU A 61 1.78 -7.42 -10.87
CA GLU A 61 2.93 -6.72 -11.43
C GLU A 61 2.99 -6.72 -12.96
N LYS A 62 2.42 -7.73 -13.63
CA LYS A 62 2.61 -8.03 -15.06
C LYS A 62 4.06 -8.38 -15.45
N GLU A 63 4.98 -8.48 -14.49
CA GLU A 63 6.39 -8.81 -14.72
C GLU A 63 6.65 -10.32 -14.64
N GLY A 64 5.68 -11.11 -14.18
CA GLY A 64 5.79 -12.54 -14.09
C GLY A 64 6.86 -12.98 -13.10
N ARG A 65 6.78 -12.48 -11.85
CA ARG A 65 7.69 -12.81 -10.76
C ARG A 65 7.01 -13.64 -9.69
N VAL A 66 7.81 -14.30 -8.86
CA VAL A 66 7.37 -15.15 -7.77
C VAL A 66 8.28 -14.99 -6.56
N LEU A 67 7.67 -14.81 -5.38
CA LEU A 67 8.36 -14.97 -4.10
C LEU A 67 8.43 -16.45 -3.77
N VAL A 68 9.59 -16.94 -3.33
CA VAL A 68 9.82 -18.32 -2.95
C VAL A 68 10.67 -18.35 -1.68
N ARG A 69 10.28 -19.15 -0.68
CA ARG A 69 11.18 -19.46 0.44
C ARG A 69 11.96 -20.72 0.12
N ASN A 70 13.28 -20.59 -0.02
CA ASN A 70 14.15 -21.70 -0.37
C ASN A 70 14.42 -22.66 0.81
N GLN A 71 15.12 -23.76 0.57
CA GLN A 71 15.42 -24.78 1.56
C GLN A 71 16.35 -24.31 2.70
N THR A 72 17.02 -23.16 2.53
CA THR A 72 17.84 -22.52 3.57
C THR A 72 17.09 -21.42 4.33
N ASN A 73 15.75 -21.34 4.20
CA ASN A 73 14.87 -20.34 4.77
C ASN A 73 15.08 -18.91 4.25
N GLN A 74 15.79 -18.73 3.16
CA GLN A 74 15.92 -17.41 2.53
C GLN A 74 14.77 -17.19 1.55
N ILE A 75 14.30 -15.95 1.44
CA ILE A 75 13.28 -15.58 0.48
C ILE A 75 13.94 -15.04 -0.78
N GLU A 76 13.52 -15.59 -1.91
CA GLU A 76 14.00 -15.26 -3.23
C GLU A 76 12.88 -14.61 -4.06
N LEU A 77 13.21 -13.57 -4.81
CA LEU A 77 12.36 -13.02 -5.86
C LEU A 77 12.89 -13.50 -7.20
N LEU A 78 12.18 -14.46 -7.78
CA LEU A 78 12.60 -15.12 -9.02
C LEU A 78 11.69 -14.74 -10.20
N SER A 79 12.25 -14.76 -11.41
CA SER A 79 11.44 -14.77 -12.62
C SER A 79 10.61 -16.05 -12.67
N ASN A 80 9.30 -15.91 -12.77
CA ASN A 80 8.34 -17.00 -12.94
C ASN A 80 8.16 -17.39 -14.41
N VAL A 81 9.04 -16.91 -15.27
CA VAL A 81 9.00 -17.12 -16.73
C VAL A 81 10.05 -18.16 -17.13
N CYS A 82 9.62 -19.30 -17.67
CA CYS A 82 10.50 -20.38 -18.10
C CYS A 82 11.47 -19.89 -19.17
N ARG A 83 12.75 -20.19 -19.00
CA ARG A 83 13.84 -19.77 -19.92
C ARG A 83 13.81 -20.49 -21.28
N HIS A 84 12.98 -21.54 -21.43
CA HIS A 84 12.83 -22.26 -22.70
C HIS A 84 11.90 -21.55 -23.67
N ARG A 85 10.59 -21.47 -23.35
CA ARG A 85 9.56 -20.89 -24.22
C ARG A 85 8.59 -19.98 -23.48
N GLN A 86 9.08 -19.25 -22.50
CA GLN A 86 8.44 -18.13 -21.80
C GLN A 86 7.06 -18.44 -21.18
N ALA A 87 6.80 -19.70 -20.82
CA ALA A 87 5.59 -20.03 -20.06
C ALA A 87 5.71 -19.55 -18.60
N ILE A 88 4.63 -19.00 -18.03
CA ILE A 88 4.48 -18.80 -16.58
C ILE A 88 4.46 -20.19 -15.92
N MET A 89 5.24 -20.37 -14.87
CA MET A 89 5.45 -21.69 -14.26
C MET A 89 4.56 -21.94 -13.04
N LEU A 90 4.42 -20.95 -12.16
CA LEU A 90 3.66 -21.04 -10.92
C LEU A 90 2.50 -20.02 -10.94
N ASN A 91 1.37 -20.41 -10.33
CA ASN A 91 0.20 -19.53 -10.20
C ASN A 91 -0.27 -19.51 -8.75
N GLY A 92 -0.73 -18.34 -8.29
CA GLY A 92 -1.24 -18.17 -6.94
C GLY A 92 -0.21 -18.49 -5.86
N ARG A 93 -0.64 -19.09 -4.77
CA ARG A 93 0.21 -19.56 -3.67
C ARG A 93 0.21 -21.07 -3.54
N GLY A 94 1.30 -21.62 -3.06
CA GLY A 94 1.42 -23.06 -2.83
C GLY A 94 2.76 -23.46 -2.27
N HIS A 95 2.99 -24.78 -2.25
CA HIS A 95 4.21 -25.39 -1.74
C HIS A 95 4.82 -26.32 -2.80
N THR A 96 6.13 -26.25 -3.00
CA THR A 96 6.85 -27.10 -3.96
C THR A 96 8.31 -27.30 -3.54
N GLN A 97 8.88 -28.43 -3.92
CA GLN A 97 10.33 -28.67 -3.73
C GLN A 97 11.16 -28.12 -4.90
N ASN A 98 10.56 -28.02 -6.07
CA ASN A 98 11.23 -27.53 -7.29
C ASN A 98 10.21 -26.82 -8.17
N ILE A 99 10.63 -25.81 -8.90
CA ILE A 99 9.80 -25.09 -9.88
C ILE A 99 9.83 -25.87 -11.20
N VAL A 100 8.71 -26.45 -11.58
CA VAL A 100 8.62 -27.30 -12.78
C VAL A 100 7.75 -26.63 -13.84
N CYS A 101 8.34 -26.31 -14.98
CA CYS A 101 7.60 -25.74 -16.10
C CYS A 101 6.50 -26.68 -16.60
N PRO A 102 5.23 -26.25 -16.70
CA PRO A 102 4.14 -27.12 -17.12
C PRO A 102 4.25 -27.55 -18.58
N LEU A 103 4.98 -26.81 -19.43
CA LEU A 103 5.02 -27.06 -20.87
C LEU A 103 5.95 -28.21 -21.24
N HIS A 104 7.25 -28.15 -20.90
CA HIS A 104 8.26 -29.13 -21.28
C HIS A 104 9.03 -29.72 -20.11
N ARG A 105 8.55 -29.49 -18.87
CA ARG A 105 9.11 -30.03 -17.62
C ARG A 105 10.57 -29.59 -17.34
N TRP A 106 10.98 -28.41 -17.86
CA TRP A 106 12.20 -27.77 -17.35
C TRP A 106 12.05 -27.55 -15.86
N THR A 107 13.03 -27.98 -15.10
CA THR A 107 12.96 -28.01 -13.64
C THR A 107 14.06 -27.13 -13.07
N TYR A 108 13.67 -26.23 -12.15
CA TYR A 108 14.55 -25.35 -11.43
C TYR A 108 14.44 -25.62 -9.93
N ASP A 109 15.52 -25.39 -9.18
CA ASP A 109 15.41 -25.35 -7.72
C ASP A 109 14.75 -24.04 -7.24
N LEU A 110 14.66 -23.91 -5.92
CA LEU A 110 14.03 -22.71 -5.29
C LEU A 110 14.98 -21.51 -5.21
N GLU A 111 16.20 -21.62 -5.71
CA GLU A 111 17.18 -20.55 -5.90
C GLU A 111 17.24 -20.10 -7.38
N GLY A 112 16.46 -20.75 -8.25
CA GLY A 112 16.36 -20.46 -9.68
C GLY A 112 17.40 -21.15 -10.55
N GLU A 113 18.21 -22.10 -10.02
CA GLU A 113 19.16 -22.85 -10.82
C GLU A 113 18.43 -23.93 -11.65
N LEU A 114 18.78 -24.04 -12.94
CA LEU A 114 18.24 -25.09 -13.81
C LEU A 114 18.79 -26.45 -13.39
N LEU A 115 17.93 -27.35 -12.90
CA LEU A 115 18.28 -28.71 -12.52
C LEU A 115 18.23 -29.68 -13.70
N GLY A 116 17.25 -29.53 -14.59
CA GLY A 116 17.06 -30.45 -15.72
C GLY A 116 16.28 -29.86 -16.89
N ALA A 117 16.66 -30.27 -18.09
CA ALA A 117 16.03 -29.92 -19.36
C ALA A 117 15.83 -31.19 -20.17
N PRO A 118 14.65 -31.86 -20.10
CA PRO A 118 14.40 -33.12 -20.80
C PRO A 118 14.68 -33.01 -22.31
N HIS A 119 15.26 -34.09 -22.88
CA HIS A 119 15.65 -34.22 -24.29
C HIS A 119 16.79 -33.30 -24.79
N PHE A 120 17.38 -32.48 -23.91
CA PHE A 120 18.62 -31.77 -24.25
C PHE A 120 19.83 -32.69 -24.01
N PRO A 121 20.75 -32.83 -24.95
CA PRO A 121 21.95 -33.70 -24.77
C PRO A 121 22.88 -33.15 -23.68
N GLU A 122 22.89 -31.84 -23.50
CA GLU A 122 23.60 -31.16 -22.43
C GLU A 122 22.68 -30.18 -21.73
N LYS A 123 22.80 -30.06 -20.39
CA LYS A 123 22.01 -29.11 -19.61
C LYS A 123 22.36 -27.67 -20.02
N PRO A 124 21.43 -26.86 -20.53
CA PRO A 124 21.71 -25.45 -20.85
C PRO A 124 22.04 -24.66 -19.58
N CYS A 125 22.92 -23.67 -19.68
CA CYS A 125 23.21 -22.73 -18.58
C CYS A 125 22.18 -21.59 -18.58
N LEU A 126 20.92 -21.89 -18.24
CA LEU A 126 19.78 -20.98 -18.32
C LEU A 126 19.00 -20.94 -17.00
N ASN A 127 19.60 -20.37 -15.96
CA ASN A 127 18.95 -20.13 -14.68
C ASN A 127 17.87 -19.05 -14.78
N LEU A 128 16.92 -19.05 -13.84
CA LEU A 128 15.92 -17.99 -13.69
C LEU A 128 16.59 -16.67 -13.27
N GLY A 129 16.05 -15.56 -13.73
CA GLY A 129 16.44 -14.24 -13.21
C GLY A 129 16.09 -14.13 -11.74
N LYS A 130 16.96 -13.50 -10.96
CA LYS A 130 16.83 -13.28 -9.52
C LYS A 130 17.00 -11.80 -9.23
N SER A 131 16.10 -11.22 -8.45
CA SER A 131 16.18 -9.85 -7.97
C SER A 131 16.54 -9.85 -6.49
N PRO A 132 17.62 -9.16 -6.08
CA PRO A 132 17.98 -9.09 -4.67
C PRO A 132 16.94 -8.32 -3.86
N LEU A 133 16.67 -8.80 -2.65
CA LEU A 133 15.68 -8.23 -1.73
C LEU A 133 16.35 -7.56 -0.53
N GLN A 134 15.69 -6.53 0.00
CA GLN A 134 15.87 -6.01 1.34
C GLN A 134 14.58 -6.26 2.14
N ASN A 135 14.73 -6.56 3.43
CA ASN A 135 13.63 -6.81 4.35
C ASN A 135 13.58 -5.71 5.42
N TRP A 136 12.41 -5.16 5.67
CA TRP A 136 12.15 -4.28 6.79
C TRP A 136 10.88 -4.74 7.50
N GLN A 137 11.02 -5.28 8.70
CA GLN A 137 9.92 -5.83 9.51
C GLN A 137 9.00 -6.81 8.75
N GLY A 138 9.56 -7.66 7.91
CA GLY A 138 8.82 -8.63 7.09
C GLY A 138 8.40 -8.11 5.72
N LEU A 139 8.30 -6.79 5.53
CA LEU A 139 8.03 -6.20 4.22
C LEU A 139 9.27 -6.34 3.32
N LEU A 140 9.05 -6.85 2.11
CA LEU A 140 10.08 -7.17 1.13
C LEU A 140 10.12 -6.11 0.04
N PHE A 141 11.32 -5.62 -0.24
CA PHE A 141 11.55 -4.59 -1.26
C PHE A 141 12.70 -5.03 -2.17
N GLU A 142 12.68 -4.65 -3.43
CA GLU A 142 13.83 -4.83 -4.29
C GLU A 142 15.02 -3.98 -3.81
N ALA A 143 16.19 -4.61 -3.68
CA ALA A 143 17.37 -3.95 -3.12
C ALA A 143 17.94 -2.84 -4.02
N GLU A 144 17.62 -2.84 -5.31
CA GLU A 144 17.99 -1.79 -6.26
C GLU A 144 17.18 -0.48 -6.09
N GLY A 145 16.09 -0.54 -5.30
CA GLY A 145 15.29 0.62 -4.92
C GLY A 145 15.95 1.47 -3.82
N ARG A 146 15.14 2.21 -3.09
CA ARG A 146 15.61 3.01 -1.95
C ARG A 146 16.06 2.12 -0.78
N ASN A 147 16.96 2.65 0.03
CA ASN A 147 17.33 2.01 1.30
C ASN A 147 16.24 2.27 2.34
N VAL A 148 15.30 1.32 2.47
CA VAL A 148 14.13 1.42 3.34
C VAL A 148 14.52 1.57 4.81
N ALA A 149 15.50 0.81 5.28
CA ALA A 149 15.96 0.88 6.67
C ALA A 149 16.51 2.28 7.03
N ARG A 150 17.15 2.95 6.09
CA ARG A 150 17.62 4.33 6.24
C ARG A 150 16.47 5.33 6.25
N ASP A 151 15.54 5.20 5.32
CA ASP A 151 14.43 6.14 5.19
C ASP A 151 13.50 6.07 6.42
N LEU A 152 13.30 4.89 7.00
CA LEU A 152 12.43 4.63 8.16
C LEU A 152 13.19 4.55 9.50
N ALA A 153 14.48 4.93 9.53
CA ALA A 153 15.32 4.84 10.74
C ALA A 153 14.73 5.62 11.93
N ASN A 154 14.11 6.76 11.66
CA ASN A 154 13.56 7.66 12.67
C ASN A 154 12.05 7.50 12.87
N LEU A 155 11.42 6.48 12.29
CA LEU A 155 9.99 6.22 12.42
C LEU A 155 9.67 5.85 13.89
N GLY A 156 9.01 6.75 14.61
CA GLY A 156 8.65 6.58 16.02
C GLY A 156 7.56 5.54 16.23
N THR A 157 6.61 5.47 15.31
CA THR A 157 5.46 4.57 15.34
C THR A 157 5.77 3.15 14.86
N LYS A 158 7.01 2.84 14.44
CA LYS A 158 7.42 1.56 13.84
C LYS A 158 7.03 0.31 14.63
N HIS A 159 6.90 0.42 15.96
CA HIS A 159 6.56 -0.71 16.81
C HIS A 159 5.08 -1.14 16.69
N HIS A 160 4.22 -0.30 16.10
CA HIS A 160 2.85 -0.67 15.78
C HIS A 160 2.75 -1.49 14.48
N PHE A 161 3.80 -1.45 13.65
CA PHE A 161 3.88 -2.20 12.39
C PHE A 161 4.72 -3.47 12.54
N ASP A 162 4.62 -4.15 13.69
CA ASP A 162 5.26 -5.43 13.95
C ASP A 162 4.35 -6.58 13.54
N PHE A 163 4.75 -7.30 12.50
CA PHE A 163 4.01 -8.43 11.94
C PHE A 163 4.40 -9.79 12.55
N SER A 164 5.26 -9.84 13.57
CA SER A 164 5.87 -11.08 14.07
C SER A 164 4.87 -12.13 14.57
N GLU A 165 3.69 -11.70 15.04
CA GLU A 165 2.62 -12.58 15.51
C GLU A 165 1.42 -12.65 14.56
N TYR A 166 1.59 -12.16 13.32
CA TYR A 166 0.52 -12.09 12.34
C TYR A 166 0.63 -13.20 11.30
N HIS A 167 -0.50 -13.48 10.66
CA HIS A 167 -0.63 -14.37 9.51
C HIS A 167 -1.20 -13.62 8.32
N PHE A 168 -0.66 -13.89 7.15
CA PHE A 168 -1.23 -13.42 5.91
C PHE A 168 -2.55 -14.15 5.61
N ASP A 169 -3.66 -13.41 5.46
CA ASP A 169 -4.96 -13.99 5.16
C ASP A 169 -5.26 -13.95 3.65
N HIS A 170 -5.36 -12.77 3.04
CA HIS A 170 -5.73 -12.62 1.63
C HIS A 170 -5.26 -11.32 1.01
N ILE A 171 -5.45 -11.22 -0.29
CA ILE A 171 -5.26 -10.00 -1.09
C ILE A 171 -6.59 -9.60 -1.73
N GLU A 172 -6.86 -8.29 -1.76
CA GLU A 172 -7.88 -7.69 -2.59
C GLU A 172 -7.23 -6.76 -3.63
N VAL A 173 -7.82 -6.67 -4.82
CA VAL A 173 -7.32 -5.82 -5.91
C VAL A 173 -8.46 -4.90 -6.33
N HIS A 174 -8.23 -3.60 -6.21
CA HIS A 174 -9.19 -2.56 -6.59
C HIS A 174 -8.70 -1.80 -7.80
N GLU A 175 -9.54 -1.67 -8.80
CA GLU A 175 -9.28 -0.85 -9.99
C GLU A 175 -9.97 0.50 -9.80
N CYS A 176 -9.17 1.55 -9.60
CA CYS A 176 -9.63 2.90 -9.34
C CYS A 176 -9.62 3.72 -10.63
N ASP A 177 -10.76 4.29 -11.02
CA ASP A 177 -10.91 5.10 -12.23
C ASP A 177 -10.62 6.60 -11.96
N TYR A 178 -9.52 6.86 -11.24
CA TYR A 178 -8.99 8.18 -10.92
C TYR A 178 -7.47 8.17 -10.75
N ASN A 179 -6.87 9.35 -10.57
CA ASN A 179 -5.43 9.53 -10.47
C ASN A 179 -4.89 8.97 -9.15
N TRP A 180 -3.70 8.38 -9.17
CA TRP A 180 -3.04 7.85 -7.97
C TRP A 180 -2.78 8.92 -6.89
N LYS A 181 -2.55 10.19 -7.29
CA LYS A 181 -2.42 11.30 -6.35
C LYS A 181 -3.74 11.61 -5.65
N THR A 182 -4.84 11.51 -6.37
CA THR A 182 -6.19 11.67 -5.77
C THR A 182 -6.43 10.62 -4.69
N PHE A 183 -6.02 9.37 -4.92
CA PHE A 183 -6.07 8.32 -3.89
C PHE A 183 -5.28 8.74 -2.63
N ILE A 184 -4.02 9.13 -2.81
CA ILE A 184 -3.15 9.51 -1.68
C ILE A 184 -3.67 10.78 -0.98
N GLU A 185 -4.25 11.73 -1.70
CA GLU A 185 -4.85 12.93 -1.12
C GLU A 185 -6.03 12.60 -0.21
N VAL A 186 -6.96 11.75 -0.67
CA VAL A 186 -8.09 11.27 0.15
C VAL A 186 -7.58 10.53 1.38
N TYR A 187 -6.56 9.69 1.22
CA TYR A 187 -5.96 8.94 2.33
C TYR A 187 -5.24 9.82 3.36
N LEU A 188 -4.67 10.96 2.95
CA LEU A 188 -3.83 11.84 3.80
C LEU A 188 -4.57 13.06 4.35
N GLU A 189 -5.89 13.00 4.45
CA GLU A 189 -6.66 14.06 5.07
C GLU A 189 -7.83 13.51 5.88
N ASP A 190 -8.03 14.07 7.08
CA ASP A 190 -9.08 13.62 8.01
C ASP A 190 -10.31 14.54 7.99
N TYR A 191 -10.26 15.62 7.19
CA TYR A 191 -11.29 16.64 7.17
C TYR A 191 -12.62 16.12 6.62
N HIS A 192 -12.57 15.14 5.69
CA HIS A 192 -13.77 14.49 5.15
C HIS A 192 -14.27 13.32 6.01
N VAL A 193 -13.46 12.73 6.90
CA VAL A 193 -13.79 11.47 7.60
C VAL A 193 -15.12 11.55 8.32
N VAL A 194 -15.32 12.55 9.18
CA VAL A 194 -16.56 12.67 9.97
C VAL A 194 -17.79 12.98 9.10
N PRO A 195 -17.74 13.95 8.16
CA PRO A 195 -18.92 14.28 7.35
C PRO A 195 -19.25 13.27 6.25
N PHE A 196 -18.28 12.48 5.78
CA PHE A 196 -18.46 11.62 4.62
C PHE A 196 -18.54 10.12 4.96
N HIS A 197 -17.86 9.67 6.01
CA HIS A 197 -17.83 8.26 6.46
C HIS A 197 -18.61 8.06 7.77
N PRO A 198 -19.91 7.78 7.73
CA PRO A 198 -20.68 7.52 8.96
C PRO A 198 -20.11 6.35 9.77
N GLY A 199 -19.64 5.30 9.10
CA GLY A 199 -19.03 4.13 9.70
C GLY A 199 -17.69 4.46 10.34
N LEU A 200 -16.69 4.83 9.54
CA LEU A 200 -15.34 5.15 9.99
C LEU A 200 -15.32 6.30 11.01
N GLY A 201 -16.06 7.39 10.76
CA GLY A 201 -16.14 8.53 11.67
C GLY A 201 -16.82 8.21 13.01
N SER A 202 -17.48 7.05 13.13
CA SER A 202 -17.95 6.51 14.42
C SER A 202 -16.92 5.66 15.13
N PHE A 203 -15.90 5.21 14.43
CA PHE A 203 -14.81 4.36 14.95
C PHE A 203 -13.61 5.19 15.38
N VAL A 204 -13.15 6.11 14.53
CA VAL A 204 -11.98 6.96 14.80
C VAL A 204 -12.37 8.34 15.31
N SER A 205 -11.49 8.97 16.10
CA SER A 205 -11.60 10.36 16.54
C SER A 205 -10.51 11.19 15.88
N CYS A 206 -10.88 12.02 14.91
CA CYS A 206 -9.97 12.94 14.25
C CYS A 206 -9.62 14.18 15.13
N ASP A 207 -10.29 14.39 16.26
CA ASP A 207 -9.95 15.42 17.24
C ASP A 207 -8.63 15.10 17.96
N ASP A 208 -8.23 13.80 17.98
CA ASP A 208 -7.01 13.30 18.58
C ASP A 208 -5.89 13.04 17.55
N LEU A 209 -6.01 13.62 16.36
CA LEU A 209 -5.05 13.46 15.26
C LEU A 209 -3.65 13.92 15.64
N LYS A 210 -2.67 13.07 15.34
CA LYS A 210 -1.23 13.36 15.46
C LYS A 210 -0.51 12.96 14.19
N TRP A 211 0.34 13.85 13.71
CA TRP A 211 1.19 13.61 12.56
C TRP A 211 2.62 13.28 12.96
N GLU A 212 3.24 12.36 12.23
CA GLU A 212 4.68 12.12 12.20
C GLU A 212 5.15 12.20 10.75
N PHE A 213 6.17 13.03 10.47
CA PHE A 213 6.68 13.26 9.12
C PHE A 213 8.15 12.87 9.00
N GLY A 214 8.49 12.24 7.87
CA GLY A 214 9.85 12.03 7.40
C GLY A 214 10.01 12.49 5.97
N ASP A 215 11.22 12.41 5.43
CA ASP A 215 11.48 12.85 4.05
C ASP A 215 10.68 12.06 3.01
N TRP A 216 10.39 10.77 3.31
CA TRP A 216 9.71 9.83 2.42
C TRP A 216 8.46 9.22 3.03
N TYR A 217 8.02 9.64 4.18
CA TYR A 217 6.81 9.10 4.80
C TYR A 217 6.03 10.16 5.57
N SER A 218 4.78 9.86 5.78
CA SER A 218 3.93 10.48 6.78
C SER A 218 3.13 9.42 7.52
N VAL A 219 2.87 9.67 8.80
CA VAL A 219 2.02 8.84 9.63
C VAL A 219 0.99 9.72 10.31
N GLN A 220 -0.25 9.27 10.27
CA GLN A 220 -1.34 9.85 11.04
C GLN A 220 -1.79 8.83 12.09
N THR A 221 -1.96 9.29 13.32
CA THR A 221 -2.50 8.51 14.43
C THR A 221 -3.77 9.20 14.91
N VAL A 222 -4.87 8.45 14.93
CA VAL A 222 -6.20 8.95 15.34
C VAL A 222 -6.71 8.20 16.56
N GLY A 223 -7.48 8.90 17.38
CA GLY A 223 -8.08 8.34 18.59
C GLY A 223 -9.26 7.42 18.30
N VAL A 224 -9.92 6.98 19.36
CA VAL A 224 -11.15 6.17 19.31
C VAL A 224 -12.36 7.03 19.60
N HIS A 225 -13.36 6.98 18.74
CA HIS A 225 -14.56 7.79 18.92
C HIS A 225 -15.49 7.19 20.00
N ASN A 226 -15.82 7.99 21.04
CA ASN A 226 -16.78 7.65 22.11
C ASN A 226 -16.66 6.22 22.65
N ALA A 227 -15.44 5.70 22.79
CA ALA A 227 -15.17 4.33 23.24
C ALA A 227 -15.96 3.25 22.46
N LEU A 228 -16.23 3.49 21.19
CA LEU A 228 -17.00 2.63 20.29
C LEU A 228 -18.48 2.43 20.69
N ALA A 229 -19.06 3.35 21.46
CA ALA A 229 -20.41 3.19 22.01
C ALA A 229 -21.53 3.39 20.97
N LYS A 230 -21.28 4.08 19.87
CA LYS A 230 -22.30 4.42 18.87
C LYS A 230 -21.75 4.19 17.46
N PRO A 231 -22.01 3.03 16.86
CA PRO A 231 -21.64 2.77 15.47
C PRO A 231 -22.48 3.63 14.50
N GLY A 232 -21.84 4.12 13.43
CA GLY A 232 -22.48 4.97 12.43
C GLY A 232 -23.15 4.20 11.30
N SER A 233 -22.83 2.90 11.16
CA SER A 233 -23.45 2.00 10.19
C SER A 233 -23.65 0.61 10.77
N ALA A 234 -24.45 -0.23 10.09
CA ALA A 234 -24.67 -1.62 10.50
C ALA A 234 -23.39 -2.47 10.34
N THR A 235 -22.56 -2.14 9.37
CA THR A 235 -21.26 -2.80 9.13
C THR A 235 -20.30 -2.50 10.27
N TYR A 236 -20.14 -1.22 10.60
CA TYR A 236 -19.30 -0.80 11.70
C TYR A 236 -19.81 -1.23 13.06
N GLN A 237 -21.13 -1.44 13.22
CA GLN A 237 -21.66 -2.06 14.45
C GLN A 237 -21.03 -3.43 14.69
N LYS A 238 -20.99 -4.28 13.68
CA LYS A 238 -20.36 -5.61 13.79
C LYS A 238 -18.86 -5.49 14.08
N TRP A 239 -18.18 -4.56 13.43
CA TRP A 239 -16.76 -4.30 13.66
C TRP A 239 -16.49 -3.84 15.11
N HIS A 240 -17.25 -2.86 15.63
CA HIS A 240 -17.16 -2.43 17.03
C HIS A 240 -17.37 -3.59 18.00
N GLU A 241 -18.37 -4.43 17.77
CA GLU A 241 -18.69 -5.60 18.61
C GLU A 241 -17.52 -6.59 18.62
N GLN A 242 -16.91 -6.89 17.48
CA GLN A 242 -15.75 -7.81 17.39
C GLN A 242 -14.50 -7.22 18.07
N VAL A 243 -14.17 -5.96 17.86
CA VAL A 243 -13.06 -5.29 18.52
C VAL A 243 -13.23 -5.33 20.04
N LEU A 244 -14.40 -4.97 20.55
CA LEU A 244 -14.68 -4.98 21.98
C LEU A 244 -14.70 -6.40 22.56
N LYS A 245 -15.24 -7.40 21.85
CA LYS A 245 -15.20 -8.81 22.23
C LYS A 245 -13.75 -9.28 22.43
N PHE A 246 -12.87 -9.03 21.46
CA PHE A 246 -11.46 -9.43 21.55
C PHE A 246 -10.66 -8.69 22.62
N ARG A 247 -11.11 -7.53 23.04
CA ARG A 247 -10.50 -6.70 24.07
C ARG A 247 -11.20 -6.78 25.43
N ASN A 248 -12.04 -7.80 25.64
CA ASN A 248 -12.83 -7.98 26.88
C ASN A 248 -13.64 -6.73 27.29
N GLY A 249 -14.18 -6.01 26.32
CA GLY A 249 -14.96 -4.78 26.53
C GLY A 249 -14.12 -3.52 26.74
N VAL A 250 -12.80 -3.60 26.65
CA VAL A 250 -11.90 -2.43 26.81
C VAL A 250 -11.66 -1.79 25.43
N PRO A 251 -12.00 -0.51 25.24
CA PRO A 251 -11.69 0.20 24.00
C PRO A 251 -10.21 0.19 23.67
N PRO A 252 -9.81 0.20 22.39
CA PRO A 252 -8.41 0.33 22.00
C PRO A 252 -7.86 1.72 22.35
N GLU A 253 -6.53 1.83 22.42
CA GLU A 253 -5.85 3.11 22.69
C GLU A 253 -5.96 4.06 21.47
N PHE A 254 -5.83 3.51 20.27
CA PHE A 254 -5.97 4.21 18.99
C PHE A 254 -7.08 3.60 18.17
N GLY A 255 -7.76 4.44 17.37
CA GLY A 255 -8.70 3.98 16.37
C GLY A 255 -7.98 3.41 15.15
N ALA A 256 -6.96 4.14 14.67
CA ALA A 256 -6.10 3.70 13.60
C ALA A 256 -4.74 4.41 13.65
N ILE A 257 -3.75 3.80 12.98
CA ILE A 257 -2.46 4.43 12.64
C ILE A 257 -2.23 4.15 11.17
N TRP A 258 -2.17 5.20 10.37
CA TRP A 258 -2.06 5.13 8.91
C TRP A 258 -0.75 5.74 8.45
N MET A 259 0.10 4.95 7.84
CA MET A 259 1.37 5.38 7.28
C MET A 259 1.32 5.34 5.76
N VAL A 260 1.84 6.37 5.12
CA VAL A 260 2.23 6.33 3.71
C VAL A 260 3.74 6.41 3.61
N TYR A 261 4.35 5.40 3.01
CA TYR A 261 5.72 5.46 2.53
C TYR A 261 5.69 5.80 1.05
N TYR A 262 6.11 7.01 0.73
CA TYR A 262 5.95 7.59 -0.60
C TYR A 262 6.65 6.79 -1.71
N PRO A 263 6.08 6.71 -2.95
CA PRO A 263 4.90 7.47 -3.37
C PRO A 263 3.55 6.83 -3.01
N GLY A 264 3.43 5.54 -2.75
CA GLY A 264 2.12 4.90 -2.65
C GLY A 264 2.12 3.53 -1.99
N LEU A 265 3.01 3.29 -1.01
CA LEU A 265 2.92 2.14 -0.11
C LEU A 265 2.28 2.62 1.20
N MET A 266 1.15 2.03 1.58
CA MET A 266 0.46 2.32 2.82
C MET A 266 0.57 1.13 3.77
N ILE A 267 0.79 1.40 5.05
CA ILE A 267 0.81 0.41 6.12
C ILE A 267 -0.13 0.92 7.20
N GLU A 268 -1.13 0.12 7.52
CA GLU A 268 -2.23 0.51 8.38
C GLU A 268 -2.32 -0.42 9.58
N TRP A 269 -2.41 0.17 10.74
CA TRP A 269 -2.71 -0.55 11.96
C TRP A 269 -4.13 -0.22 12.42
N TYR A 270 -4.89 -1.26 12.64
CA TYR A 270 -6.15 -1.21 13.39
C TYR A 270 -6.10 -2.20 14.55
N PRO A 271 -7.02 -2.14 15.51
CA PRO A 271 -7.04 -3.09 16.62
C PRO A 271 -7.07 -4.54 16.14
N HIS A 272 -5.96 -5.25 16.30
CA HIS A 272 -5.74 -6.63 15.85
C HIS A 272 -5.74 -6.85 14.34
N VAL A 273 -5.43 -5.83 13.57
CA VAL A 273 -5.29 -5.93 12.11
C VAL A 273 -4.09 -5.13 11.64
N LEU A 274 -3.32 -5.68 10.72
CA LEU A 274 -2.37 -4.94 9.91
C LEU A 274 -2.77 -5.08 8.44
N VAL A 275 -2.80 -3.96 7.75
CA VAL A 275 -3.10 -3.88 6.32
C VAL A 275 -1.89 -3.28 5.62
N VAL A 276 -1.51 -3.86 4.50
CA VAL A 276 -0.51 -3.27 3.59
C VAL A 276 -1.19 -3.06 2.25
N SER A 277 -1.17 -1.84 1.75
CA SER A 277 -1.69 -1.56 0.42
C SER A 277 -0.70 -0.75 -0.41
N TRP A 278 -0.72 -0.94 -1.72
CA TRP A 278 0.19 -0.25 -2.60
C TRP A 278 -0.42 0.03 -3.96
N LEU A 279 -0.05 1.20 -4.49
CA LEU A 279 -0.62 1.73 -5.72
C LEU A 279 0.26 1.45 -6.93
N ILE A 280 -0.38 1.07 -8.02
CA ILE A 280 0.25 0.95 -9.33
C ILE A 280 -0.47 1.90 -10.29
N PRO A 281 0.12 3.05 -10.65
CA PRO A 281 -0.44 3.90 -11.67
C PRO A 281 -0.52 3.17 -13.02
N ARG A 282 -1.70 3.14 -13.63
CA ARG A 282 -1.95 2.52 -14.93
C ARG A 282 -2.16 3.54 -16.05
N GLY A 283 -2.47 4.76 -15.69
CA GLY A 283 -2.71 5.89 -16.55
C GLY A 283 -3.04 7.13 -15.73
N PRO A 284 -3.18 8.31 -16.34
CA PRO A 284 -3.49 9.53 -15.60
C PRO A 284 -4.78 9.45 -14.78
N GLN A 285 -5.73 8.62 -15.23
CA GLN A 285 -7.03 8.44 -14.58
C GLN A 285 -7.31 6.96 -14.32
N LYS A 286 -6.26 6.20 -14.04
CA LYS A 286 -6.39 4.78 -13.72
C LYS A 286 -5.29 4.32 -12.78
N THR A 287 -5.68 3.74 -11.66
CA THR A 287 -4.79 3.23 -10.62
C THR A 287 -5.27 1.85 -10.19
N THR A 288 -4.34 0.91 -9.99
CA THR A 288 -4.64 -0.35 -9.31
C THR A 288 -4.17 -0.21 -7.87
N ASN A 289 -5.05 -0.46 -6.89
CA ASN A 289 -4.69 -0.61 -5.49
C ASN A 289 -4.71 -2.09 -5.11
N ILE A 290 -3.63 -2.57 -4.50
CA ILE A 290 -3.50 -3.94 -4.00
C ILE A 290 -3.46 -3.87 -2.49
N VAL A 291 -4.33 -4.61 -1.84
CA VAL A 291 -4.54 -4.58 -0.39
C VAL A 291 -4.32 -5.96 0.20
N GLU A 292 -3.45 -6.06 1.17
CA GLU A 292 -3.03 -7.28 1.84
C GLU A 292 -3.47 -7.21 3.31
N PHE A 293 -4.13 -8.26 3.78
CA PHE A 293 -4.67 -8.33 5.15
C PHE A 293 -3.92 -9.34 6.00
N TYR A 294 -3.56 -8.91 7.21
CA TYR A 294 -2.81 -9.69 8.20
C TYR A 294 -3.52 -9.64 9.54
N TYR A 295 -3.71 -10.78 10.16
CA TYR A 295 -4.36 -10.93 11.46
C TYR A 295 -3.48 -11.73 12.41
N PRO A 296 -3.54 -11.50 13.75
CA PRO A 296 -2.94 -12.39 14.71
C PRO A 296 -3.39 -13.86 14.51
N GLU A 297 -2.51 -14.81 14.83
CA GLU A 297 -2.75 -16.25 14.59
C GLU A 297 -4.11 -16.72 15.11
N GLU A 298 -4.48 -16.34 16.32
CA GLU A 298 -5.76 -16.71 16.93
C GLU A 298 -6.96 -16.23 16.09
N ILE A 299 -6.89 -15.01 15.57
CA ILE A 299 -7.96 -14.43 14.73
C ILE A 299 -7.96 -15.10 13.36
N ALA A 300 -6.81 -15.20 12.72
CA ALA A 300 -6.69 -15.76 11.38
C ALA A 300 -7.22 -17.20 11.29
N LEU A 301 -6.97 -18.01 12.33
CA LEU A 301 -7.29 -19.43 12.34
C LEU A 301 -8.67 -19.74 12.94
N PHE A 302 -9.17 -18.96 13.90
CA PHE A 302 -10.32 -19.38 14.71
C PHE A 302 -11.47 -18.36 14.79
N GLU A 303 -11.26 -17.09 14.42
CA GLU A 303 -12.25 -16.02 14.59
C GLU A 303 -12.68 -15.43 13.24
N ARG A 304 -13.25 -16.28 12.39
CA ARG A 304 -13.65 -15.87 11.04
C ARG A 304 -14.67 -14.71 11.02
N GLU A 305 -15.54 -14.62 12.03
CA GLU A 305 -16.48 -13.50 12.19
C GLU A 305 -15.78 -12.15 12.37
N PHE A 306 -14.62 -12.14 13.06
CA PHE A 306 -13.80 -10.93 13.21
C PHE A 306 -13.26 -10.48 11.85
N VAL A 307 -12.65 -11.41 11.10
CA VAL A 307 -12.10 -11.13 9.77
C VAL A 307 -13.16 -10.60 8.81
N GLU A 308 -14.36 -11.24 8.81
CA GLU A 308 -15.46 -10.82 7.93
C GLU A 308 -16.02 -9.45 8.32
N ALA A 309 -16.11 -9.14 9.62
CA ALA A 309 -16.60 -7.85 10.09
C ALA A 309 -15.62 -6.71 9.75
N GLU A 310 -14.32 -6.96 9.91
CA GLU A 310 -13.28 -6.00 9.56
C GLU A 310 -13.24 -5.74 8.05
N ARG A 311 -13.18 -6.80 7.22
CA ARG A 311 -13.23 -6.67 5.75
C ARG A 311 -14.44 -5.86 5.29
N ALA A 312 -15.60 -6.14 5.86
CA ALA A 312 -16.82 -5.41 5.49
C ALA A 312 -16.70 -3.93 5.85
N ALA A 313 -16.15 -3.58 7.02
CA ALA A 313 -15.93 -2.21 7.45
C ALA A 313 -14.88 -1.51 6.56
N TYR A 314 -13.77 -2.16 6.26
CA TYR A 314 -12.76 -1.66 5.33
C TYR A 314 -13.35 -1.37 3.95
N MET A 315 -14.11 -2.33 3.40
CA MET A 315 -14.74 -2.18 2.09
C MET A 315 -15.84 -1.10 2.05
N GLU A 316 -16.58 -0.90 3.14
CA GLU A 316 -17.55 0.21 3.23
C GLU A 316 -16.84 1.54 3.04
N THR A 317 -15.74 1.77 3.78
CA THR A 317 -14.93 2.99 3.67
C THR A 317 -14.27 3.11 2.30
N ALA A 318 -13.68 2.05 1.76
CA ALA A 318 -13.03 2.08 0.44
C ALA A 318 -13.99 2.45 -0.70
N VAL A 319 -15.24 1.98 -0.65
CA VAL A 319 -16.28 2.35 -1.65
C VAL A 319 -16.68 3.81 -1.53
N GLU A 320 -16.76 4.33 -0.31
CA GLU A 320 -17.06 5.76 -0.06
C GLU A 320 -15.89 6.63 -0.55
N ASP A 321 -14.63 6.23 -0.30
CA ASP A 321 -13.44 6.93 -0.80
C ASP A 321 -13.36 6.92 -2.34
N ASP A 322 -13.70 5.82 -2.98
CA ASP A 322 -13.78 5.75 -4.45
C ASP A 322 -14.80 6.76 -4.99
N GLU A 323 -15.97 6.88 -4.35
CA GLU A 323 -17.00 7.83 -4.76
C GLU A 323 -16.50 9.27 -4.69
N ILE A 324 -15.87 9.68 -3.58
CA ILE A 324 -15.39 11.05 -3.43
C ILE A 324 -14.18 11.34 -4.33
N ALA A 325 -13.25 10.42 -4.50
CA ALA A 325 -12.12 10.53 -5.40
C ALA A 325 -12.56 10.73 -6.86
N MET A 326 -13.52 9.95 -7.34
CA MET A 326 -14.11 10.13 -8.68
C MET A 326 -14.79 11.49 -8.83
N ARG A 327 -15.50 11.99 -7.80
CA ARG A 327 -16.11 13.33 -7.82
C ARG A 327 -15.05 14.43 -7.88
N MET A 328 -13.93 14.30 -7.14
CA MET A 328 -12.82 15.25 -7.18
C MET A 328 -12.21 15.32 -8.58
N ASP A 329 -11.90 14.19 -9.20
CA ASP A 329 -11.32 14.19 -10.54
C ASP A 329 -12.31 14.63 -11.62
N ALA A 330 -13.60 14.36 -11.46
CA ALA A 330 -14.64 14.92 -12.33
C ALA A 330 -14.73 16.46 -12.21
N GLY A 331 -14.64 17.01 -11.01
CA GLY A 331 -14.58 18.44 -10.76
C GLY A 331 -13.34 19.10 -11.39
N ARG A 332 -12.15 18.51 -11.18
CA ARG A 332 -10.88 18.93 -11.77
C ARG A 332 -10.95 18.93 -13.30
N ARG A 333 -11.55 17.90 -13.91
CA ARG A 333 -11.77 17.80 -15.37
C ARG A 333 -12.67 18.92 -15.87
N ALA A 334 -13.72 19.27 -15.12
CA ALA A 334 -14.61 20.38 -15.50
C ALA A 334 -13.90 21.74 -15.43
N LEU A 335 -13.06 21.98 -14.44
CA LEU A 335 -12.22 23.18 -14.36
C LEU A 335 -11.26 23.27 -15.54
N MET A 336 -10.55 22.18 -15.85
CA MET A 336 -9.62 22.11 -16.98
C MET A 336 -10.34 22.37 -18.32
N ALA A 337 -11.54 21.81 -18.53
CA ALA A 337 -12.32 22.04 -19.75
C ALA A 337 -12.75 23.51 -19.95
N ARG A 338 -12.86 24.27 -18.86
CA ARG A 338 -13.15 25.70 -18.88
C ARG A 338 -11.90 26.58 -18.95
N GLY A 339 -10.69 25.99 -18.94
CA GLY A 339 -9.42 26.71 -18.86
C GLY A 339 -9.17 27.35 -17.49
N GLU A 340 -9.80 26.84 -16.43
CA GLU A 340 -9.62 27.30 -15.07
C GLU A 340 -8.59 26.44 -14.33
N SER A 341 -7.79 27.06 -13.46
CA SER A 341 -6.76 26.36 -12.67
C SER A 341 -6.84 26.75 -11.18
N GLN A 342 -8.04 27.06 -10.70
CA GLN A 342 -8.23 27.42 -9.29
C GLN A 342 -7.92 26.22 -8.39
N VAL A 343 -7.17 26.49 -7.31
CA VAL A 343 -6.83 25.51 -6.29
C VAL A 343 -7.24 26.02 -4.91
N GLY A 344 -7.63 25.10 -4.01
CA GLY A 344 -8.01 25.43 -2.65
C GLY A 344 -6.81 25.62 -1.71
N PRO A 345 -7.05 26.19 -0.51
CA PRO A 345 -6.10 26.15 0.59
C PRO A 345 -6.12 24.77 1.27
N TYR A 346 -5.18 24.53 2.18
CA TYR A 346 -5.22 23.39 3.11
C TYR A 346 -5.87 23.79 4.43
N GLN A 347 -6.57 22.84 5.05
CA GLN A 347 -7.07 22.95 6.40
C GLN A 347 -6.05 22.29 7.36
N SER A 348 -5.46 23.03 8.28
CA SER A 348 -4.61 22.46 9.32
C SER A 348 -5.40 22.30 10.62
N PRO A 349 -5.22 21.18 11.37
CA PRO A 349 -4.19 20.15 11.15
C PRO A 349 -4.64 18.97 10.25
N MET A 350 -5.90 18.91 9.80
CA MET A 350 -6.48 17.71 9.20
C MET A 350 -5.95 17.39 7.79
N GLU A 351 -5.43 18.39 7.05
CA GLU A 351 -4.84 18.24 5.72
C GLU A 351 -3.31 18.45 5.70
N ASP A 352 -2.63 18.46 6.86
CA ASP A 352 -1.17 18.64 6.93
C ASP A 352 -0.43 17.49 6.22
N GLY A 353 -0.97 16.27 6.23
CA GLY A 353 -0.43 15.13 5.51
C GLY A 353 -0.50 15.30 4.00
N MET A 354 -1.62 15.78 3.46
CA MET A 354 -1.80 16.10 2.05
C MET A 354 -0.83 17.23 1.62
N GLN A 355 -0.67 18.28 2.44
CA GLN A 355 0.30 19.32 2.19
C GLN A 355 1.72 18.78 2.12
N HIS A 356 2.12 17.92 3.07
CA HIS A 356 3.45 17.28 3.09
C HIS A 356 3.70 16.44 1.85
N PHE A 357 2.70 15.70 1.40
CA PHE A 357 2.76 14.91 0.17
C PHE A 357 2.94 15.79 -1.08
N HIS A 358 2.22 16.91 -1.20
CA HIS A 358 2.38 17.84 -2.33
C HIS A 358 3.76 18.49 -2.34
N GLU A 359 4.31 18.81 -1.18
CA GLU A 359 5.69 19.34 -1.06
C GLU A 359 6.73 18.26 -1.41
N PHE A 360 6.49 16.99 -1.05
CA PHE A 360 7.29 15.86 -1.49
C PHE A 360 7.31 15.77 -3.03
N LEU A 361 6.15 15.85 -3.69
CA LEU A 361 6.06 15.81 -5.15
C LEU A 361 6.86 16.96 -5.79
N ARG A 362 6.66 18.20 -5.34
CA ARG A 362 7.40 19.38 -5.84
C ARG A 362 8.91 19.24 -5.66
N ARG A 363 9.35 18.71 -4.53
CA ARG A 363 10.78 18.49 -4.23
C ARG A 363 11.43 17.51 -5.20
N HIS A 364 10.72 16.47 -5.61
CA HIS A 364 11.26 15.41 -6.45
C HIS A 364 11.02 15.59 -7.96
N LEU A 365 9.95 16.27 -8.31
CA LEU A 365 9.54 16.47 -9.71
C LEU A 365 9.82 17.88 -10.24
N GLY A 366 10.10 18.84 -9.34
CA GLY A 366 10.27 20.24 -9.72
C GLY A 366 8.94 20.91 -10.04
N ASP A 367 8.93 21.77 -11.06
CA ASP A 367 7.72 22.47 -11.47
C ASP A 367 6.65 21.49 -11.96
N ILE A 368 5.50 21.52 -11.28
CA ILE A 368 4.29 20.73 -11.55
C ILE A 368 3.17 21.67 -11.95
#